data_b710aed786705b58cea31b577686eaf7
#
_entry.id   b710aed786705b58cea31b577686eaf7
#
_cell.length_a   1.000
_cell.length_b   1.000
_cell.length_c   1.000
_cell.angle_alpha   90.00
_cell.angle_beta   90.00
_cell.angle_gamma   90.00
#
_symmetry.space_group_name_H-M   'P 1'
#
loop_
_entity.id
_entity.type
_entity.pdbx_description
1 polymer ?
#
loop_
_entity_poly.entity_id
_entity_poly.type
_entity_poly.pdbx_seq_one_letter_code
_entity_poly.pdbx_strand_id
1 'polypeptide(L)'
;MFTDLLKYSLGDGVEAFSTRRDSVLPYPVIQGHQVHDGRVAVIDRPDYTREQLEGFDAFVTNLPNVAIGVRTADCVPILLYDPVKRVVAAVHSGWKGTVLHIVQKAVNVMEQQFRCKAGDLRAAIGPSIGPDSFQVGEEVAEHFKNAGFPMDEIWSFLGPSDGSPMSGGHHIDLWRTNVWLLQQAGVKSSSIQLVGIDTFTTPDFFSARREGVECGRIINSIKLIDERGN
;
A
#
# COMPACT_ATOMS: atom_id res chain seq x y z
N MET A 1 -2.96 -9.68 26.04
CA MET A 1 -1.92 -9.15 25.16
C MET A 1 -2.64 -8.21 24.20
N PHE A 2 -2.44 -6.90 24.32
CA PHE A 2 -3.15 -5.94 23.47
C PHE A 2 -2.52 -5.92 22.10
N THR A 3 -3.28 -6.22 21.07
CA THR A 3 -2.89 -5.98 19.67
C THR A 3 -3.07 -4.50 19.37
N ASP A 4 -2.00 -3.71 19.53
CA ASP A 4 -2.01 -2.30 19.14
C ASP A 4 -1.90 -2.20 17.62
N LEU A 5 -3.05 -2.26 16.93
CA LEU A 5 -3.17 -2.20 15.49
C LEU A 5 -3.71 -0.84 15.08
N LEU A 6 -3.13 -0.28 14.02
CA LEU A 6 -3.71 0.88 13.35
C LEU A 6 -4.83 0.41 12.43
N LYS A 7 -6.09 0.57 12.85
CA LYS A 7 -7.28 0.12 12.11
C LYS A 7 -7.76 1.19 11.12
N TYR A 8 -8.32 0.71 10.00
CA TYR A 8 -8.93 1.56 8.97
C TYR A 8 -10.45 1.36 8.94
N SER A 9 -11.19 2.44 8.71
CA SER A 9 -12.64 2.42 8.57
C SER A 9 -13.02 2.41 7.10
N LEU A 10 -13.08 1.23 6.49
CA LEU A 10 -13.49 1.05 5.10
C LEU A 10 -14.98 0.68 4.95
N GLY A 11 -15.70 0.55 6.07
CA GLY A 11 -17.13 0.23 6.13
C GLY A 11 -17.40 -1.11 6.79
N ASP A 12 -18.68 -1.52 6.74
CA ASP A 12 -19.13 -2.78 7.35
C ASP A 12 -18.68 -4.00 6.53
N GLY A 13 -18.56 -5.15 7.18
CA GLY A 13 -18.22 -6.40 6.52
C GLY A 13 -16.75 -6.55 6.12
N VAL A 14 -15.85 -5.66 6.59
CA VAL A 14 -14.41 -5.71 6.33
C VAL A 14 -13.62 -5.34 7.57
N GLU A 15 -12.49 -5.99 7.78
CA GLU A 15 -11.48 -5.64 8.77
C GLU A 15 -10.18 -5.30 8.04
N ALA A 16 -9.61 -4.13 8.33
CA ALA A 16 -8.39 -3.65 7.70
C ALA A 16 -7.50 -2.95 8.72
N PHE A 17 -6.20 -3.26 8.72
CA PHE A 17 -5.24 -2.68 9.66
C PHE A 17 -3.80 -2.71 9.16
N SER A 18 -2.95 -1.89 9.80
CA SER A 18 -1.48 -2.01 9.79
C SER A 18 -0.98 -2.35 11.19
N THR A 19 0.03 -3.21 11.28
CA THR A 19 0.72 -3.49 12.55
C THR A 19 1.65 -2.33 12.91
N ARG A 20 1.85 -2.12 14.21
CA ARG A 20 2.98 -1.35 14.74
C ARG A 20 4.16 -2.28 15.00
N ARG A 21 5.28 -1.77 15.48
CA ARG A 21 6.51 -2.52 15.75
C ARG A 21 6.30 -3.76 16.63
N ASP A 22 5.55 -3.60 17.71
CA ASP A 22 5.36 -4.65 18.74
C ASP A 22 3.99 -5.34 18.63
N SER A 23 3.29 -5.13 17.53
CA SER A 23 1.97 -5.74 17.33
C SER A 23 2.08 -7.26 17.12
N VAL A 24 1.11 -7.98 17.66
CA VAL A 24 0.90 -9.40 17.36
C VAL A 24 -0.26 -9.53 16.38
N LEU A 25 -0.10 -10.32 15.33
CA LEU A 25 -1.17 -10.58 14.37
C LEU A 25 -2.32 -11.34 15.04
N PRO A 26 -3.56 -10.88 14.88
CA PRO A 26 -4.72 -11.54 15.48
C PRO A 26 -5.09 -12.87 14.79
N TYR A 27 -4.59 -13.08 13.57
CA TYR A 27 -4.84 -14.28 12.76
C TYR A 27 -3.76 -14.39 11.66
N PRO A 28 -3.63 -15.58 11.04
CA PRO A 28 -2.74 -15.76 9.89
C PRO A 28 -3.15 -14.86 8.72
N VAL A 29 -2.15 -14.32 8.01
CA VAL A 29 -2.33 -13.45 6.84
C VAL A 29 -1.58 -14.05 5.66
N ILE A 30 -2.28 -14.29 4.55
CA ILE A 30 -1.67 -14.73 3.30
C ILE A 30 -0.84 -13.59 2.71
N GLN A 31 0.42 -13.86 2.45
CA GLN A 31 1.41 -12.91 1.93
C GLN A 31 2.32 -13.63 0.95
N GLY A 32 2.83 -12.89 -0.06
CA GLY A 32 3.84 -13.41 -0.97
C GLY A 32 5.26 -12.94 -0.66
N HIS A 33 6.19 -13.35 -1.49
CA HIS A 33 7.53 -12.78 -1.56
C HIS A 33 7.52 -11.63 -2.57
N GLN A 34 7.35 -10.41 -2.06
CA GLN A 34 7.27 -9.17 -2.85
C GLN A 34 8.64 -8.82 -3.44
N VAL A 35 8.66 -8.48 -4.73
CA VAL A 35 9.89 -8.21 -5.50
C VAL A 35 9.86 -6.83 -6.19
N HIS A 36 8.83 -6.02 -5.94
CA HIS A 36 8.61 -4.70 -6.54
C HIS A 36 8.37 -4.76 -8.06
N ASP A 37 7.73 -5.83 -8.55
CA ASP A 37 7.52 -6.13 -9.98
C ASP A 37 6.12 -5.76 -10.50
N GLY A 38 5.21 -5.36 -9.63
CA GLY A 38 3.87 -4.92 -10.03
C GLY A 38 2.95 -6.04 -10.53
N ARG A 39 3.16 -7.31 -10.12
CA ARG A 39 2.25 -8.43 -10.38
C ARG A 39 1.17 -8.56 -9.32
N VAL A 40 -0.04 -8.93 -9.75
CA VAL A 40 -1.23 -9.09 -8.92
C VAL A 40 -1.68 -10.56 -8.95
N ALA A 41 -1.86 -11.17 -7.77
CA ALA A 41 -2.41 -12.52 -7.64
C ALA A 41 -3.87 -12.48 -7.18
N VAL A 42 -4.70 -13.39 -7.70
CA VAL A 42 -6.03 -13.69 -7.17
C VAL A 42 -5.89 -14.84 -6.19
N ILE A 43 -6.39 -14.67 -4.98
CA ILE A 43 -6.41 -15.68 -3.92
C ILE A 43 -7.80 -16.32 -3.94
N ASP A 44 -7.89 -17.52 -4.48
CA ASP A 44 -9.13 -18.29 -4.66
C ASP A 44 -9.28 -19.47 -3.69
N ARG A 45 -8.29 -19.67 -2.80
CA ARG A 45 -8.30 -20.66 -1.71
C ARG A 45 -7.49 -20.17 -0.51
N PRO A 46 -7.72 -20.69 0.70
CA PRO A 46 -7.10 -20.15 1.93
C PRO A 46 -5.70 -20.71 2.25
N ASP A 47 -5.20 -21.67 1.49
CA ASP A 47 -4.02 -22.48 1.80
C ASP A 47 -2.80 -22.16 0.93
N TYR A 48 -2.75 -20.97 0.32
CA TYR A 48 -1.56 -20.51 -0.39
C TYR A 48 -0.35 -20.39 0.53
N THR A 49 0.77 -20.97 0.11
CA THR A 49 2.05 -20.73 0.77
C THR A 49 2.73 -19.49 0.20
N ARG A 50 3.69 -18.96 0.93
CA ARG A 50 4.44 -17.78 0.51
C ARG A 50 5.27 -18.02 -0.75
N GLU A 51 5.78 -19.23 -0.93
CA GLU A 51 6.55 -19.66 -2.10
C GLU A 51 5.68 -19.69 -3.36
N GLN A 52 4.42 -20.14 -3.25
CA GLN A 52 3.47 -20.14 -4.36
C GLN A 52 3.09 -18.72 -4.82
N LEU A 53 3.29 -17.72 -3.95
CA LEU A 53 3.02 -16.32 -4.20
C LEU A 53 4.31 -15.50 -4.40
N GLU A 54 5.41 -16.17 -4.80
CA GLU A 54 6.66 -15.49 -5.09
C GLU A 54 6.51 -14.55 -6.30
N GLY A 55 7.03 -13.32 -6.14
CA GLY A 55 7.03 -12.30 -7.18
C GLY A 55 5.72 -11.55 -7.35
N PHE A 56 4.74 -11.74 -6.46
CA PHE A 56 3.52 -10.94 -6.46
C PHE A 56 3.61 -9.85 -5.40
N ASP A 57 3.23 -8.64 -5.80
CA ASP A 57 3.24 -7.43 -4.96
C ASP A 57 1.83 -6.96 -4.60
N ALA A 58 0.78 -7.61 -5.13
CA ALA A 58 -0.60 -7.35 -4.76
C ALA A 58 -1.42 -8.64 -4.77
N PHE A 59 -2.45 -8.67 -3.92
CA PHE A 59 -3.34 -9.80 -3.70
C PHE A 59 -4.78 -9.33 -3.71
N VAL A 60 -5.68 -10.07 -4.39
CA VAL A 60 -7.11 -9.78 -4.47
C VAL A 60 -7.88 -11.05 -4.10
N THR A 61 -8.95 -10.91 -3.29
CA THR A 61 -9.82 -12.04 -2.94
C THR A 61 -11.25 -11.60 -2.66
N ASN A 62 -12.20 -12.52 -2.85
CA ASN A 62 -13.58 -12.43 -2.39
C ASN A 62 -13.91 -13.50 -1.33
N LEU A 63 -12.92 -14.23 -0.85
CA LEU A 63 -13.13 -15.27 0.16
C LEU A 63 -13.39 -14.64 1.54
N PRO A 64 -14.51 -14.96 2.20
CA PRO A 64 -14.75 -14.49 3.54
C PRO A 64 -13.78 -15.13 4.54
N ASN A 65 -13.42 -14.40 5.58
CA ASN A 65 -12.51 -14.83 6.66
C ASN A 65 -11.08 -15.19 6.21
N VAL A 66 -10.73 -14.98 4.95
CA VAL A 66 -9.35 -15.10 4.44
C VAL A 66 -8.69 -13.73 4.48
N ALA A 67 -7.67 -13.60 5.32
CA ALA A 67 -6.88 -12.38 5.40
C ALA A 67 -5.75 -12.40 4.39
N ILE A 68 -5.67 -11.37 3.57
CA ILE A 68 -4.55 -11.10 2.66
C ILE A 68 -3.79 -9.87 3.13
N GLY A 69 -2.51 -9.77 2.81
CA GLY A 69 -1.72 -8.63 3.23
C GLY A 69 -0.39 -8.46 2.53
N VAL A 70 0.19 -7.28 2.70
CA VAL A 70 1.50 -6.92 2.19
C VAL A 70 2.42 -6.46 3.32
N ARG A 71 3.71 -6.62 3.11
CA ARG A 71 4.77 -6.27 4.06
C ARG A 71 5.47 -5.02 3.58
N THR A 72 5.59 -4.03 4.46
CA THR A 72 6.26 -2.78 4.14
C THR A 72 7.25 -2.36 5.24
N ALA A 73 8.22 -1.57 4.85
CA ALA A 73 9.03 -0.68 5.66
C ALA A 73 9.43 0.45 4.72
N ASP A 74 8.68 1.55 4.76
CA ASP A 74 8.68 2.73 3.88
C ASP A 74 7.82 2.65 2.61
N CYS A 75 7.75 1.50 1.91
CA CYS A 75 6.87 1.36 0.75
C CYS A 75 5.40 1.60 1.11
N VAL A 76 4.63 2.15 0.17
CA VAL A 76 3.22 2.49 0.40
C VAL A 76 2.34 1.24 0.36
N PRO A 77 1.65 0.89 1.46
CA PRO A 77 0.61 -0.13 1.45
C PRO A 77 -0.73 0.50 1.08
N ILE A 78 -1.50 -0.18 0.23
CA ILE A 78 -2.85 0.24 -0.13
C ILE A 78 -3.80 -0.93 0.07
N LEU A 79 -4.86 -0.70 0.84
CA LEU A 79 -5.91 -1.67 1.10
C LEU A 79 -7.18 -1.19 0.39
N LEU A 80 -7.78 -2.06 -0.43
CA LEU A 80 -8.98 -1.75 -1.22
C LEU A 80 -10.13 -2.64 -0.80
N TYR A 81 -11.33 -2.08 -0.77
CA TYR A 81 -12.57 -2.79 -0.48
C TYR A 81 -13.69 -2.37 -1.43
N ASP A 82 -14.34 -3.35 -2.05
CA ASP A 82 -15.62 -3.17 -2.74
C ASP A 82 -16.75 -3.69 -1.84
N PRO A 83 -17.58 -2.80 -1.25
CA PRO A 83 -18.69 -3.21 -0.40
C PRO A 83 -19.85 -3.86 -1.18
N VAL A 84 -19.97 -3.59 -2.49
CA VAL A 84 -21.04 -4.11 -3.34
C VAL A 84 -20.74 -5.53 -3.79
N LYS A 85 -19.51 -5.78 -4.21
CA LYS A 85 -19.05 -7.09 -4.70
C LYS A 85 -18.42 -7.95 -3.62
N ARG A 86 -18.15 -7.37 -2.44
CA ARG A 86 -17.45 -8.02 -1.32
C ARG A 86 -16.12 -8.61 -1.79
N VAL A 87 -15.25 -7.72 -2.27
CA VAL A 87 -13.91 -8.04 -2.74
C VAL A 87 -12.93 -7.13 -2.02
N VAL A 88 -11.79 -7.68 -1.63
CA VAL A 88 -10.71 -6.92 -1.00
C VAL A 88 -9.40 -7.08 -1.76
N ALA A 89 -8.54 -6.08 -1.67
CA ALA A 89 -7.18 -6.18 -2.17
C ALA A 89 -6.17 -5.55 -1.20
N ALA A 90 -4.96 -6.12 -1.17
CA ALA A 90 -3.79 -5.58 -0.49
C ALA A 90 -2.68 -5.36 -1.52
N VAL A 91 -2.16 -4.14 -1.60
CA VAL A 91 -1.20 -3.71 -2.64
C VAL A 91 0.05 -3.15 -1.99
N HIS A 92 1.21 -3.65 -2.41
CA HIS A 92 2.53 -3.13 -2.08
C HIS A 92 3.00 -2.18 -3.19
N SER A 93 2.90 -0.88 -2.95
CA SER A 93 3.25 0.16 -3.91
C SER A 93 4.54 0.89 -3.47
N GLY A 94 5.69 0.20 -3.53
CA GLY A 94 6.99 0.86 -3.48
C GLY A 94 7.18 1.73 -4.74
N TRP A 95 8.24 2.56 -4.81
CA TRP A 95 8.42 3.47 -5.94
C TRP A 95 8.41 2.76 -7.32
N LYS A 96 9.03 1.57 -7.43
CA LYS A 96 8.99 0.77 -8.68
C LYS A 96 7.58 0.30 -9.01
N GLY A 97 6.87 -0.26 -8.01
CA GLY A 97 5.48 -0.69 -8.17
C GLY A 97 4.55 0.48 -8.53
N THR A 98 4.80 1.66 -7.95
CA THR A 98 4.09 2.91 -8.29
C THR A 98 4.32 3.29 -9.76
N VAL A 99 5.58 3.33 -10.21
CA VAL A 99 5.93 3.59 -11.62
C VAL A 99 5.32 2.54 -12.57
N LEU A 100 5.20 1.29 -12.12
CA LEU A 100 4.55 0.22 -12.86
C LEU A 100 3.01 0.23 -12.73
N HIS A 101 2.43 1.22 -12.09
CA HIS A 101 0.98 1.41 -11.90
C HIS A 101 0.30 0.23 -11.21
N ILE A 102 0.93 -0.37 -10.19
CA ILE A 102 0.42 -1.60 -9.53
C ILE A 102 -0.97 -1.43 -8.93
N VAL A 103 -1.30 -0.25 -8.41
CA VAL A 103 -2.64 0.07 -7.88
C VAL A 103 -3.71 -0.05 -8.96
N GLN A 104 -3.46 0.52 -10.14
CA GLN A 104 -4.40 0.43 -11.27
C GLN A 104 -4.54 -1.01 -11.77
N LYS A 105 -3.44 -1.78 -11.77
CA LYS A 105 -3.48 -3.21 -12.10
C LYS A 105 -4.35 -3.99 -11.10
N ALA A 106 -4.24 -3.69 -9.80
CA ALA A 106 -5.08 -4.32 -8.79
C ALA A 106 -6.56 -3.97 -8.98
N VAL A 107 -6.89 -2.69 -9.22
CA VAL A 107 -8.26 -2.25 -9.55
C VAL A 107 -8.77 -2.97 -10.81
N ASN A 108 -7.97 -3.04 -11.87
CA ASN A 108 -8.33 -3.75 -13.10
C ASN A 108 -8.63 -5.24 -12.85
N VAL A 109 -7.85 -5.92 -11.99
CA VAL A 109 -8.12 -7.31 -11.60
C VAL A 109 -9.46 -7.41 -10.85
N MET A 110 -9.74 -6.48 -9.92
CA MET A 110 -11.03 -6.43 -9.22
C MET A 110 -12.20 -6.24 -10.20
N GLU A 111 -12.05 -5.37 -11.21
CA GLU A 111 -13.09 -5.14 -12.21
C GLU A 111 -13.29 -6.33 -13.13
N GLN A 112 -12.21 -6.89 -13.67
CA GLN A 112 -12.27 -7.97 -14.68
C GLN A 112 -12.67 -9.31 -14.08
N GLN A 113 -12.14 -9.69 -12.92
CA GLN A 113 -12.37 -10.99 -12.31
C GLN A 113 -13.61 -11.03 -11.41
N PHE A 114 -13.94 -9.90 -10.78
CA PHE A 114 -15.01 -9.84 -9.77
C PHE A 114 -16.15 -8.88 -10.14
N ARG A 115 -16.05 -8.20 -11.29
CA ARG A 115 -17.05 -7.22 -11.76
C ARG A 115 -17.24 -6.06 -10.77
N CYS A 116 -16.20 -5.69 -10.06
CA CYS A 116 -16.17 -4.48 -9.28
C CYS A 116 -16.31 -3.25 -10.19
N LYS A 117 -16.66 -2.11 -9.59
CA LYS A 117 -16.60 -0.81 -10.26
C LYS A 117 -15.69 0.09 -9.44
N ALA A 118 -14.71 0.71 -10.08
CA ALA A 118 -13.75 1.57 -9.39
C ALA A 118 -14.44 2.66 -8.54
N GLY A 119 -15.57 3.20 -9.00
CA GLY A 119 -16.36 4.19 -8.27
C GLY A 119 -17.05 3.71 -6.99
N ASP A 120 -17.12 2.39 -6.75
CA ASP A 120 -17.67 1.78 -5.55
C ASP A 120 -16.56 1.42 -4.53
N LEU A 121 -15.29 1.45 -4.95
CA LEU A 121 -14.16 1.09 -4.12
C LEU A 121 -13.91 2.12 -3.00
N ARG A 122 -13.48 1.61 -1.86
CA ARG A 122 -12.93 2.35 -0.74
C ARG A 122 -11.48 1.95 -0.57
N ALA A 123 -10.61 2.92 -0.33
CA ALA A 123 -9.17 2.72 -0.25
C ALA A 123 -8.61 3.29 1.07
N ALA A 124 -7.66 2.58 1.68
CA ALA A 124 -6.82 3.11 2.74
C ALA A 124 -5.36 3.04 2.30
N ILE A 125 -4.65 4.16 2.38
CA ILE A 125 -3.21 4.29 2.21
C ILE A 125 -2.59 4.34 3.60
N GLY A 126 -1.83 3.31 3.96
CA GLY A 126 -1.27 3.13 5.30
C GLY A 126 0.07 3.83 5.53
N PRO A 127 0.70 3.58 6.70
CA PRO A 127 1.99 4.17 7.06
C PRO A 127 3.06 3.82 6.02
N SER A 128 3.79 4.82 5.59
CA SER A 128 4.86 4.72 4.60
C SER A 128 5.76 5.93 4.69
N ILE A 129 6.88 5.94 3.97
CA ILE A 129 7.79 7.09 3.98
C ILE A 129 7.09 8.35 3.46
N GLY A 130 7.24 9.44 4.21
CA GLY A 130 6.63 10.72 3.88
C GLY A 130 7.36 11.47 2.75
N PRO A 131 6.73 12.49 2.16
CA PRO A 131 7.30 13.24 1.04
C PRO A 131 8.63 13.91 1.38
N ASP A 132 8.75 14.48 2.58
CA ASP A 132 9.97 15.17 3.02
C ASP A 132 11.10 14.19 3.37
N SER A 133 10.77 12.93 3.63
CA SER A 133 11.70 11.87 4.00
C SER A 133 12.12 10.99 2.82
N PHE A 134 11.36 11.01 1.72
CA PHE A 134 11.65 10.17 0.54
C PHE A 134 12.53 10.91 -0.46
N GLN A 135 13.76 11.18 -0.04
CA GLN A 135 14.81 11.68 -0.94
C GLN A 135 15.25 10.57 -1.90
N VAL A 136 15.41 10.90 -3.18
CA VAL A 136 15.76 10.00 -4.27
C VAL A 136 16.85 10.60 -5.17
N GLY A 137 17.51 9.76 -5.96
CA GLY A 137 18.37 10.23 -7.03
C GLY A 137 17.56 10.75 -8.24
N GLU A 138 18.21 11.48 -9.12
CA GLU A 138 17.61 12.03 -10.35
C GLU A 138 17.02 10.93 -11.24
N GLU A 139 17.68 9.76 -11.28
CA GLU A 139 17.23 8.61 -12.05
C GLU A 139 15.84 8.10 -11.64
N VAL A 140 15.53 8.17 -10.33
CA VAL A 140 14.19 7.79 -9.85
C VAL A 140 13.16 8.84 -10.29
N ALA A 141 13.47 10.13 -10.17
CA ALA A 141 12.58 11.20 -10.62
C ALA A 141 12.29 11.09 -12.14
N GLU A 142 13.30 10.73 -12.94
CA GLU A 142 13.14 10.48 -14.38
C GLU A 142 12.20 9.30 -14.67
N HIS A 143 12.24 8.23 -13.87
CA HIS A 143 11.29 7.12 -14.02
C HIS A 143 9.84 7.57 -13.86
N PHE A 144 9.53 8.40 -12.88
CA PHE A 144 8.18 8.96 -12.68
C PHE A 144 7.78 9.85 -13.86
N LYS A 145 8.67 10.74 -14.31
CA LYS A 145 8.44 11.61 -15.46
C LYS A 145 8.13 10.81 -16.73
N ASN A 146 8.95 9.79 -17.02
CA ASN A 146 8.80 8.94 -18.19
C ASN A 146 7.55 8.07 -18.14
N ALA A 147 7.06 7.75 -16.95
CA ALA A 147 5.80 7.03 -16.74
C ALA A 147 4.56 7.94 -16.78
N GLY A 148 4.72 9.25 -17.03
CA GLY A 148 3.62 10.19 -17.25
C GLY A 148 2.97 10.73 -15.98
N PHE A 149 3.67 10.70 -14.84
CA PHE A 149 3.15 11.27 -13.60
C PHE A 149 3.18 12.81 -13.62
N PRO A 150 2.26 13.48 -12.89
CA PRO A 150 2.19 14.94 -12.80
C PRO A 150 3.32 15.47 -11.90
N MET A 151 4.51 15.63 -12.46
CA MET A 151 5.72 15.99 -11.72
C MET A 151 5.56 17.28 -10.92
N ASP A 152 4.83 18.26 -11.42
CA ASP A 152 4.56 19.54 -10.72
C ASP A 152 3.79 19.34 -9.41
N GLU A 153 3.13 18.19 -9.24
CA GLU A 153 2.35 17.87 -8.06
C GLU A 153 3.05 16.94 -7.08
N ILE A 154 3.95 16.10 -7.55
CA ILE A 154 4.53 14.99 -6.77
C ILE A 154 6.02 15.14 -6.50
N TRP A 155 6.69 16.06 -7.18
CA TRP A 155 8.13 16.26 -7.08
C TRP A 155 8.47 17.57 -6.41
N SER A 156 9.50 17.56 -5.58
CA SER A 156 10.11 18.76 -5.02
C SER A 156 11.64 18.61 -4.96
N PHE A 157 12.31 19.75 -4.96
CA PHE A 157 13.75 19.81 -4.69
C PHE A 157 13.93 20.55 -3.36
N LEU A 158 14.27 19.82 -2.31
CA LEU A 158 14.51 20.40 -1.00
C LEU A 158 16.01 20.63 -0.82
N GLY A 159 16.38 21.90 -0.56
CA GLY A 159 17.72 22.27 -0.15
C GLY A 159 18.00 21.77 1.28
N PRO A 160 19.29 21.76 1.71
CA PRO A 160 19.63 21.42 3.08
C PRO A 160 18.96 22.39 4.05
N SER A 161 18.35 21.84 5.11
CA SER A 161 17.65 22.61 6.13
C SER A 161 18.53 23.56 6.94
N ASP A 162 19.86 23.41 6.85
CA ASP A 162 20.87 24.19 7.54
C ASP A 162 21.51 25.31 6.68
N GLY A 163 21.03 25.50 5.45
CA GLY A 163 21.57 26.50 4.52
C GLY A 163 22.96 26.18 3.98
N SER A 164 23.49 24.95 4.21
CA SER A 164 24.78 24.54 3.65
C SER A 164 24.70 24.38 2.12
N PRO A 165 25.77 24.63 1.38
CA PRO A 165 25.78 24.44 -0.08
C PRO A 165 25.80 22.98 -0.51
N MET A 166 25.71 22.03 0.43
CA MET A 166 25.77 20.61 0.13
C MET A 166 24.38 20.00 -0.05
N SER A 167 24.12 19.68 -1.29
CA SER A 167 23.19 18.68 -1.80
C SER A 167 21.75 18.79 -1.30
N GLY A 168 21.00 19.73 -1.84
CA GLY A 168 19.57 19.53 -2.01
C GLY A 168 19.30 18.21 -2.73
N GLY A 169 18.14 17.60 -2.50
CA GLY A 169 17.80 16.33 -3.12
C GLY A 169 16.41 16.35 -3.75
N HIS A 170 16.24 15.53 -4.76
CA HIS A 170 14.92 15.26 -5.32
C HIS A 170 14.09 14.49 -4.28
N HIS A 171 12.85 14.91 -4.09
CA HIS A 171 11.89 14.23 -3.24
C HIS A 171 10.65 13.89 -4.06
N ILE A 172 10.09 12.72 -3.84
CA ILE A 172 8.86 12.25 -4.48
C ILE A 172 7.80 12.02 -3.41
N ASP A 173 6.64 12.63 -3.59
CA ASP A 173 5.47 12.37 -2.77
C ASP A 173 4.76 11.10 -3.25
N LEU A 174 5.15 9.95 -2.68
CA LEU A 174 4.53 8.66 -2.97
C LEU A 174 3.07 8.60 -2.51
N TRP A 175 2.69 9.35 -1.48
CA TRP A 175 1.31 9.40 -0.99
C TRP A 175 0.41 10.03 -2.04
N ARG A 176 0.76 11.23 -2.48
CA ARG A 176 0.02 11.96 -3.51
C ARG A 176 0.00 11.20 -4.84
N THR A 177 1.13 10.58 -5.19
CA THR A 177 1.26 9.76 -6.39
C THR A 177 0.27 8.59 -6.40
N ASN A 178 0.15 7.87 -5.27
CA ASN A 178 -0.79 6.75 -5.15
C ASN A 178 -2.25 7.20 -5.05
N VAL A 179 -2.53 8.35 -4.42
CA VAL A 179 -3.87 8.99 -4.49
C VAL A 179 -4.23 9.30 -5.93
N TRP A 180 -3.32 9.89 -6.69
CA TRP A 180 -3.51 10.19 -8.12
C TRP A 180 -3.79 8.91 -8.92
N LEU A 181 -3.01 7.82 -8.74
CA LEU A 181 -3.24 6.53 -9.41
C LEU A 181 -4.62 5.95 -9.11
N LEU A 182 -5.09 6.02 -7.86
CA LEU A 182 -6.43 5.58 -7.47
C LEU A 182 -7.52 6.41 -8.19
N GLN A 183 -7.34 7.72 -8.25
CA GLN A 183 -8.27 8.62 -8.95
C GLN A 183 -8.29 8.36 -10.45
N GLN A 184 -7.12 8.15 -11.09
CA GLN A 184 -7.03 7.77 -12.49
C GLN A 184 -7.67 6.41 -12.78
N ALA A 185 -7.68 5.49 -11.81
CA ALA A 185 -8.42 4.24 -11.89
C ALA A 185 -9.95 4.42 -11.70
N GLY A 186 -10.43 5.61 -11.32
CA GLY A 186 -11.85 5.90 -11.12
C GLY A 186 -12.34 5.80 -9.67
N VAL A 187 -11.44 5.62 -8.68
CA VAL A 187 -11.81 5.65 -7.27
C VAL A 187 -12.11 7.08 -6.85
N LYS A 188 -13.24 7.31 -6.19
CA LYS A 188 -13.66 8.64 -5.75
C LYS A 188 -12.72 9.19 -4.68
N SER A 189 -12.32 10.44 -4.78
CA SER A 189 -11.46 11.10 -3.79
C SER A 189 -12.01 11.00 -2.37
N SER A 190 -13.33 11.11 -2.19
CA SER A 190 -14.01 10.99 -0.89
C SER A 190 -13.97 9.57 -0.30
N SER A 191 -13.58 8.57 -1.09
CA SER A 191 -13.45 7.16 -0.68
C SER A 191 -12.01 6.75 -0.43
N ILE A 192 -11.04 7.68 -0.49
CA ILE A 192 -9.62 7.44 -0.26
C ILE A 192 -9.24 8.01 1.11
N GLN A 193 -8.86 7.14 2.04
CA GLN A 193 -8.31 7.50 3.34
C GLN A 193 -6.78 7.47 3.26
N LEU A 194 -6.14 8.62 3.32
CA LEU A 194 -4.69 8.74 3.51
C LEU A 194 -4.40 8.96 4.99
N VAL A 195 -3.63 8.05 5.59
CA VAL A 195 -3.29 8.14 7.03
C VAL A 195 -2.25 9.22 7.31
N GLY A 196 -1.32 9.47 6.39
CA GLY A 196 -0.32 10.52 6.51
C GLY A 196 0.70 10.27 7.64
N ILE A 197 1.02 9.01 7.95
CA ILE A 197 2.04 8.64 8.94
C ILE A 197 3.34 8.33 8.20
N ASP A 198 4.35 9.16 8.45
CA ASP A 198 5.71 8.96 7.94
C ASP A 198 6.46 7.93 8.79
N THR A 199 6.77 6.77 8.20
CA THR A 199 7.50 5.69 8.88
C THR A 199 8.92 6.08 9.27
N PHE A 200 9.56 6.97 8.50
CA PHE A 200 10.92 7.44 8.79
C PHE A 200 10.98 8.25 10.09
N THR A 201 9.99 9.11 10.32
CA THR A 201 9.95 10.00 11.49
C THR A 201 9.15 9.42 12.66
N THR A 202 8.40 8.33 12.46
CA THR A 202 7.55 7.71 13.49
C THR A 202 8.15 6.39 13.98
N PRO A 203 8.77 6.34 15.17
CA PRO A 203 9.50 5.14 15.68
C PRO A 203 8.62 3.90 15.89
N ASP A 204 7.30 4.07 16.04
CA ASP A 204 6.34 2.98 16.23
C ASP A 204 6.25 2.06 14.99
N PHE A 205 6.77 2.51 13.85
CA PHE A 205 6.77 1.75 12.60
C PHE A 205 8.18 1.43 12.14
N PHE A 206 8.34 0.32 11.44
CA PHE A 206 9.61 -0.03 10.80
C PHE A 206 9.87 0.86 9.59
N SER A 207 11.12 1.29 9.44
CA SER A 207 11.58 2.08 8.30
C SER A 207 12.93 1.56 7.81
N ALA A 208 12.98 1.08 6.58
CA ALA A 208 14.20 0.62 5.95
C ALA A 208 15.19 1.78 5.71
N ARG A 209 14.69 2.99 5.48
CA ARG A 209 15.48 4.22 5.35
C ARG A 209 16.19 4.58 6.66
N ARG A 210 15.51 4.42 7.79
CA ARG A 210 16.05 4.71 9.12
C ARG A 210 16.94 3.60 9.66
N GLU A 211 16.54 2.33 9.48
CA GLU A 211 17.09 1.18 10.19
C GLU A 211 17.86 0.18 9.29
N GLY A 212 17.84 0.39 7.97
CA GLY A 212 18.40 -0.54 7.00
C GLY A 212 17.38 -1.58 6.53
N VAL A 213 17.74 -2.25 5.42
CA VAL A 213 16.85 -3.20 4.72
C VAL A 213 16.50 -4.45 5.51
N GLU A 214 17.31 -4.81 6.52
CA GLU A 214 17.10 -5.97 7.40
C GLU A 214 16.15 -5.69 8.57
N CYS A 215 15.61 -4.48 8.68
CA CYS A 215 14.64 -4.13 9.73
C CYS A 215 13.38 -4.99 9.64
N GLY A 216 12.58 -4.99 10.71
CA GLY A 216 11.25 -5.63 10.71
C GLY A 216 10.32 -5.10 9.63
N ARG A 217 9.12 -5.65 9.55
CA ARG A 217 8.12 -5.23 8.55
C ARG A 217 6.78 -4.93 9.21
N ILE A 218 6.13 -3.91 8.71
CA ILE A 218 4.73 -3.59 8.96
C ILE A 218 3.89 -4.57 8.13
N ILE A 219 2.95 -5.25 8.74
CA ILE A 219 1.96 -6.07 8.04
C ILE A 219 0.71 -5.23 7.84
N ASN A 220 0.33 -5.04 6.59
CA ASN A 220 -0.86 -4.30 6.20
C ASN A 220 -1.87 -5.32 5.67
N SER A 221 -2.93 -5.56 6.41
CA SER A 221 -3.86 -6.66 6.18
C SER A 221 -5.29 -6.19 5.99
N ILE A 222 -6.00 -6.92 5.13
CA ILE A 222 -7.43 -6.75 4.91
C ILE A 222 -8.12 -8.10 4.79
N LYS A 223 -9.35 -8.19 5.34
CA LYS A 223 -10.14 -9.42 5.38
C LYS A 223 -11.63 -9.10 5.31
N LEU A 224 -12.37 -9.84 4.48
CA LEU A 224 -13.84 -9.84 4.54
C LEU A 224 -14.31 -10.58 5.79
N ILE A 225 -15.29 -10.00 6.48
CA ILE A 225 -15.95 -10.65 7.62
C ILE A 225 -17.21 -11.35 7.09
N ASP A 226 -17.40 -12.62 7.47
CA ASP A 226 -18.65 -13.33 7.16
C ASP A 226 -19.75 -12.83 8.09
N GLU A 227 -20.76 -12.16 7.52
CA GLU A 227 -21.91 -11.64 8.28
C GLU A 227 -22.91 -12.74 8.67
N ARG A 228 -22.73 -13.99 8.19
CA ARG A 228 -23.62 -15.13 8.42
C ARG A 228 -23.28 -15.96 9.67
N GLY A 229 -22.36 -15.48 10.49
CA GLY A 229 -21.78 -16.18 11.66
C GLY A 229 -22.11 -15.59 13.02
N ASN A 230 -23.28 -14.95 13.19
CA ASN A 230 -23.87 -14.59 14.51
C ASN A 230 -25.29 -15.12 14.61
#